data_dfacaf70489af2eed02938e6eeb180ef
#
_entry.id   dfacaf70489af2eed02938e6eeb180ef
#
_cell.length_a   1.000
_cell.length_b   1.000
_cell.length_c   1.000
_cell.angle_alpha   90.00
_cell.angle_beta   90.00
_cell.angle_gamma   90.00
#
_symmetry.space_group_name_H-M   'P 1'
#
loop_
_entity.id
_entity.type
_entity.pdbx_description
1 polymer ?
#
loop_
_entity_poly.entity_id
_entity_poly.type
_entity_poly.pdbx_seq_one_letter_code
_entity_poly.pdbx_strand_id
1 'polypeptide(L)'
;MSRLLIAALMALALAACKPAAEIAAPAANVVDSSDVPDPNSYAQPNRVRIEHLVLNLQADMAARTLAGSAELHLKWQDDKARELVLDTRDLQIRGVQGFDGKAWKNLSYRLDTADLILGSALRIKLPSALPRVRIAYSTVPEASGLQWLTPEMTASKQPFMFSQSQAIHARSWVPLQDTPGVRFTYDARIRTDASLMALMSADNDPKAVRDGDYRFSMPQKIPSYLLAIAVGDVVFKPISARSGVWAEPSVAEAAATEFADTEKMIQVAEKLYGPYQWGRYDMLILPASFPFGGMENPRLSFITPTVIVGDKSLTSLIAHELAHSWSGNLVTNSSWKDIWLNEGFTSYVENRIVEQLYGRELADMENVISQASLAEALK
;
A
#
# COMPACT_ATOMS: atom_id res chain seq x y z
N MET A 1 25.39 -36.67 62.19
CA MET A 1 25.34 -35.19 62.04
C MET A 1 25.77 -34.83 60.65
N SER A 2 25.04 -35.15 59.59
CA SER A 2 25.51 -34.85 58.23
C SER A 2 24.41 -34.75 57.14
N ARG A 3 23.13 -34.70 57.49
CA ARG A 3 22.02 -34.55 56.52
C ARG A 3 21.17 -33.28 56.68
N LEU A 4 21.42 -32.49 57.73
CA LEU A 4 20.70 -31.24 58.00
C LEU A 4 21.41 -29.97 57.50
N LEU A 5 22.68 -30.05 57.10
CA LEU A 5 23.43 -28.91 56.54
C LEU A 5 23.31 -28.73 55.02
N ILE A 6 22.87 -29.74 54.30
CA ILE A 6 22.72 -29.64 52.81
C ILE A 6 21.34 -29.05 52.44
N ALA A 7 20.33 -29.17 53.30
CA ALA A 7 19.02 -28.60 53.04
C ALA A 7 18.94 -27.07 53.27
N ALA A 8 19.87 -26.50 54.06
CA ALA A 8 19.89 -25.06 54.33
C ALA A 8 20.62 -24.24 53.25
N LEU A 9 21.52 -24.86 52.45
CA LEU A 9 22.22 -24.18 51.36
C LEU A 9 21.44 -24.16 50.04
N MET A 10 20.47 -25.02 49.83
CA MET A 10 19.58 -24.99 48.65
C MET A 10 18.40 -24.01 48.80
N ALA A 11 18.05 -23.56 49.99
CA ALA A 11 16.97 -22.61 50.20
C ALA A 11 17.39 -21.13 50.04
N LEU A 12 18.71 -20.84 50.02
CA LEU A 12 19.22 -19.46 49.80
C LEU A 12 19.51 -19.12 48.34
N ALA A 13 19.51 -20.07 47.42
CA ALA A 13 19.78 -19.84 46.01
C ALA A 13 18.53 -19.47 45.18
N LEU A 14 17.32 -19.52 45.74
CA LEU A 14 16.07 -19.22 45.05
C LEU A 14 15.48 -17.81 45.31
N ALA A 15 16.18 -16.98 46.11
CA ALA A 15 15.69 -15.65 46.48
C ALA A 15 16.36 -14.48 45.72
N ALA A 16 17.14 -14.73 44.67
CA ALA A 16 17.93 -13.70 43.99
C ALA A 16 17.59 -13.45 42.49
N CYS A 17 16.47 -14.00 41.97
CA CYS A 17 15.93 -13.55 40.68
C CYS A 17 14.75 -12.63 40.95
N LYS A 18 15.00 -11.36 41.26
CA LYS A 18 14.02 -10.30 40.97
C LYS A 18 13.88 -10.21 39.44
N PRO A 19 12.65 -10.26 38.88
CA PRO A 19 12.47 -9.93 37.48
C PRO A 19 13.04 -8.54 37.28
N ALA A 20 13.87 -8.38 36.25
CA ALA A 20 14.33 -7.05 35.81
C ALA A 20 13.07 -6.20 35.64
N ALA A 21 13.02 -5.05 36.32
CA ALA A 21 11.95 -4.10 36.11
C ALA A 21 11.95 -3.78 34.60
N GLU A 22 10.84 -4.05 33.96
CA GLU A 22 10.56 -3.66 32.59
C GLU A 22 10.69 -2.15 32.58
N ILE A 23 11.82 -1.64 32.06
CA ILE A 23 12.01 -0.22 31.83
C ILE A 23 11.03 0.10 30.71
N ALA A 24 9.84 0.60 31.08
CA ALA A 24 8.92 1.18 30.13
C ALA A 24 9.70 2.22 29.35
N ALA A 25 9.92 1.98 28.07
CA ALA A 25 10.50 2.97 27.19
C ALA A 25 9.67 4.26 27.35
N PRO A 26 10.30 5.43 27.53
CA PRO A 26 9.57 6.68 27.61
C PRO A 26 8.66 6.73 26.38
N ALA A 27 7.37 6.99 26.61
CA ALA A 27 6.42 7.21 25.51
C ALA A 27 7.04 8.31 24.66
N ALA A 28 7.53 7.95 23.48
CA ALA A 28 8.00 8.93 22.52
C ALA A 28 6.82 9.88 22.32
N ASN A 29 7.02 11.17 22.56
CA ASN A 29 6.08 12.18 22.12
C ASN A 29 6.03 12.05 20.59
N VAL A 30 5.09 11.28 20.11
CA VAL A 30 4.78 11.18 18.69
C VAL A 30 4.27 12.56 18.32
N VAL A 31 5.15 13.39 17.76
CA VAL A 31 4.73 14.64 17.10
C VAL A 31 3.78 14.20 16.01
N ASP A 32 2.52 14.60 16.12
CA ASP A 32 1.54 14.32 15.07
C ASP A 32 2.04 15.03 13.80
N SER A 33 2.56 14.24 12.85
CA SER A 33 3.13 14.72 11.59
C SER A 33 2.12 15.53 10.74
N SER A 34 0.84 15.57 11.17
CA SER A 34 -0.21 16.35 10.52
C SER A 34 -0.02 17.87 10.61
N ASP A 35 0.85 18.35 11.49
CA ASP A 35 1.11 19.79 11.67
C ASP A 35 2.12 20.36 10.65
N VAL A 36 2.84 19.51 9.92
CA VAL A 36 3.77 19.94 8.88
C VAL A 36 3.04 19.90 7.53
N PRO A 37 2.85 21.06 6.85
CA PRO A 37 2.26 21.10 5.53
C PRO A 37 3.11 20.29 4.53
N ASP A 38 2.48 19.39 3.77
CA ASP A 38 3.13 18.70 2.66
C ASP A 38 3.10 19.62 1.43
N PRO A 39 4.26 20.04 0.89
CA PRO A 39 4.31 20.89 -0.30
C PRO A 39 3.77 20.20 -1.56
N ASN A 40 3.57 18.88 -1.53
CA ASN A 40 3.06 18.10 -2.65
C ASN A 40 1.54 17.85 -2.58
N SER A 41 0.83 18.45 -1.62
CA SER A 41 -0.62 18.29 -1.43
C SER A 41 -1.28 19.61 -1.05
N TYR A 42 -2.52 19.79 -1.49
CA TYR A 42 -3.39 20.89 -1.05
C TYR A 42 -4.13 20.56 0.24
N ALA A 43 -4.08 19.31 0.69
CA ALA A 43 -4.82 18.81 1.84
C ALA A 43 -4.48 19.56 3.13
N GLN A 44 -5.47 19.67 4.01
CA GLN A 44 -5.35 20.28 5.33
C GLN A 44 -5.79 19.30 6.42
N PRO A 45 -5.01 18.20 6.62
CA PRO A 45 -5.42 17.11 7.51
C PRO A 45 -5.45 17.52 9.00
N ASN A 46 -4.75 18.58 9.38
CA ASN A 46 -4.83 19.21 10.70
C ASN A 46 -6.15 19.96 10.96
N ARG A 47 -6.99 20.14 9.94
CA ARG A 47 -8.34 20.73 10.07
C ARG A 47 -9.42 19.67 9.95
N VAL A 48 -9.43 18.93 8.84
CA VAL A 48 -10.36 17.81 8.57
C VAL A 48 -9.56 16.70 7.91
N ARG A 49 -9.56 15.50 8.49
CA ARG A 49 -8.80 14.33 8.03
C ARG A 49 -9.72 13.22 7.57
N ILE A 50 -9.32 12.51 6.52
CA ILE A 50 -9.96 11.25 6.10
C ILE A 50 -9.46 10.13 7.02
N GLU A 51 -10.38 9.34 7.60
CA GLU A 51 -10.06 8.15 8.39
C GLU A 51 -10.46 6.84 7.71
N HIS A 52 -11.48 6.90 6.84
CA HIS A 52 -11.93 5.74 6.09
C HIS A 52 -12.47 6.16 4.72
N LEU A 53 -12.18 5.36 3.71
CA LEU A 53 -12.59 5.56 2.32
C LEU A 53 -13.49 4.40 1.89
N VAL A 54 -14.63 4.71 1.25
CA VAL A 54 -15.46 3.69 0.59
C VAL A 54 -15.51 4.01 -0.90
N LEU A 55 -15.00 3.08 -1.72
CA LEU A 55 -15.03 3.17 -3.17
C LEU A 55 -16.15 2.32 -3.76
N ASN A 56 -16.86 2.84 -4.74
CA ASN A 56 -17.82 2.08 -5.54
C ASN A 56 -17.63 2.48 -7.00
N LEU A 57 -16.85 1.68 -7.72
CA LEU A 57 -16.36 2.02 -9.05
C LEU A 57 -16.73 0.96 -10.08
N GLN A 58 -17.00 1.41 -11.29
CA GLN A 58 -17.09 0.62 -12.51
C GLN A 58 -15.81 0.87 -13.31
N ALA A 59 -15.06 -0.20 -13.61
CA ALA A 59 -13.96 -0.16 -14.56
C ALA A 59 -14.50 -0.47 -15.97
N ASP A 60 -14.43 0.51 -16.85
CA ASP A 60 -14.77 0.37 -18.26
C ASP A 60 -13.47 0.25 -19.05
N MET A 61 -13.16 -1.00 -19.45
CA MET A 61 -11.92 -1.31 -20.15
C MET A 61 -11.89 -0.70 -21.58
N ALA A 62 -13.05 -0.59 -22.24
CA ALA A 62 -13.16 -0.02 -23.57
C ALA A 62 -13.03 1.51 -23.56
N ALA A 63 -13.69 2.17 -22.60
CA ALA A 63 -13.60 3.62 -22.41
C ALA A 63 -12.32 4.04 -21.68
N ARG A 64 -11.58 3.11 -21.08
CA ARG A 64 -10.39 3.34 -20.23
C ARG A 64 -10.69 4.33 -19.10
N THR A 65 -11.78 4.06 -18.36
CA THR A 65 -12.21 4.93 -17.27
C THR A 65 -12.62 4.12 -16.03
N LEU A 66 -12.40 4.73 -14.85
CA LEU A 66 -13.06 4.36 -13.61
C LEU A 66 -14.17 5.38 -13.33
N ALA A 67 -15.39 4.95 -13.08
CA ALA A 67 -16.52 5.84 -12.81
C ALA A 67 -17.36 5.34 -11.64
N GLY A 68 -17.81 6.27 -10.79
CA GLY A 68 -18.64 5.92 -9.64
C GLY A 68 -18.54 6.92 -8.50
N SER A 69 -18.22 6.47 -7.29
CA SER A 69 -18.15 7.34 -6.13
C SER A 69 -17.05 6.97 -5.15
N ALA A 70 -16.51 8.01 -4.49
CA ALA A 70 -15.71 7.92 -3.27
C ALA A 70 -16.52 8.53 -2.11
N GLU A 71 -16.73 7.76 -1.04
CA GLU A 71 -17.29 8.24 0.22
C GLU A 71 -16.18 8.33 1.25
N LEU A 72 -16.02 9.50 1.85
CA LEU A 72 -14.97 9.84 2.81
C LEU A 72 -15.59 9.96 4.19
N HIS A 73 -15.11 9.18 5.15
CA HIS A 73 -15.44 9.33 6.56
C HIS A 73 -14.42 10.28 7.19
N LEU A 74 -14.93 11.31 7.85
CA LEU A 74 -14.14 12.46 8.27
C LEU A 74 -13.93 12.47 9.78
N LYS A 75 -12.70 12.77 10.19
CA LYS A 75 -12.35 13.16 11.55
C LYS A 75 -12.04 14.67 11.57
N TRP A 76 -12.73 15.37 12.43
CA TRP A 76 -12.55 16.79 12.65
C TRP A 76 -11.43 17.01 13.65
N GLN A 77 -10.45 17.82 13.28
CA GLN A 77 -9.32 18.24 14.12
C GLN A 77 -9.49 19.71 14.56
N ASP A 78 -10.21 20.50 13.75
CA ASP A 78 -10.56 21.88 14.00
C ASP A 78 -12.08 22.06 13.89
N ASP A 79 -12.75 22.30 15.01
CA ASP A 79 -14.20 22.51 15.08
C ASP A 79 -14.67 23.76 14.31
N LYS A 80 -13.75 24.68 14.00
CA LYS A 80 -14.01 25.90 13.23
C LYS A 80 -13.84 25.68 11.72
N ALA A 81 -13.32 24.53 11.29
CA ALA A 81 -13.19 24.23 9.86
C ALA A 81 -14.57 24.27 9.18
N ARG A 82 -14.60 24.81 7.97
CA ARG A 82 -15.81 24.90 7.14
C ARG A 82 -15.53 24.52 5.68
N GLU A 83 -14.41 23.91 5.46
CA GLU A 83 -13.97 23.45 4.14
C GLU A 83 -13.21 22.15 4.27
N LEU A 84 -13.51 21.17 3.40
CA LEU A 84 -12.68 20.01 3.15
C LEU A 84 -11.91 20.25 1.85
N VAL A 85 -10.59 20.09 1.90
CA VAL A 85 -9.71 20.24 0.74
C VAL A 85 -9.14 18.88 0.37
N LEU A 86 -9.35 18.49 -0.89
CA LEU A 86 -8.87 17.23 -1.46
C LEU A 86 -7.97 17.53 -2.67
N ASP A 87 -7.04 16.63 -2.91
CA ASP A 87 -6.23 16.61 -4.12
C ASP A 87 -6.99 15.88 -5.24
N THR A 88 -6.94 16.42 -6.45
CA THR A 88 -7.46 15.81 -7.68
C THR A 88 -6.53 16.13 -8.85
N ARG A 89 -6.53 15.26 -9.86
CA ARG A 89 -5.88 15.53 -11.14
C ARG A 89 -6.77 14.98 -12.24
N ASP A 90 -7.29 15.89 -13.08
CA ASP A 90 -8.13 15.60 -14.26
C ASP A 90 -9.41 14.79 -13.98
N LEU A 91 -9.85 14.74 -12.71
CA LEU A 91 -11.09 14.07 -12.35
C LEU A 91 -12.31 14.88 -12.79
N GLN A 92 -13.28 14.22 -13.41
CA GLN A 92 -14.58 14.80 -13.77
C GLN A 92 -15.52 14.67 -12.58
N ILE A 93 -15.63 15.72 -11.76
CA ILE A 93 -16.53 15.75 -10.60
C ILE A 93 -17.96 15.98 -11.07
N ARG A 94 -18.87 15.04 -10.79
CA ARG A 94 -20.28 15.06 -11.18
C ARG A 94 -21.19 15.60 -10.08
N GLY A 95 -20.76 15.50 -8.82
CA GLY A 95 -21.52 16.01 -7.69
C GLY A 95 -20.87 15.65 -6.36
N VAL A 96 -21.16 16.46 -5.35
CA VAL A 96 -20.68 16.28 -3.98
C VAL A 96 -21.87 16.35 -3.03
N GLN A 97 -21.92 15.39 -2.11
CA GLN A 97 -22.96 15.30 -1.09
C GLN A 97 -22.33 15.13 0.29
N GLY A 98 -22.96 15.71 1.30
CA GLY A 98 -22.60 15.53 2.70
C GLY A 98 -23.71 14.80 3.45
N PHE A 99 -23.34 13.92 4.36
CA PHE A 99 -24.25 13.21 5.24
C PHE A 99 -24.28 13.89 6.62
N ASP A 100 -25.45 14.30 7.08
CA ASP A 100 -25.63 14.99 8.35
C ASP A 100 -25.99 14.08 9.53
N GLY A 101 -25.86 12.76 9.33
CA GLY A 101 -26.30 11.74 10.28
C GLY A 101 -27.70 11.20 9.99
N LYS A 102 -28.48 11.87 9.12
CA LYS A 102 -29.87 11.49 8.77
C LYS A 102 -30.06 11.37 7.26
N ALA A 103 -29.55 12.31 6.48
CA ALA A 103 -29.77 12.38 5.04
C ALA A 103 -28.53 12.91 4.30
N TRP A 104 -28.43 12.54 3.04
CA TRP A 104 -27.46 13.10 2.10
C TRP A 104 -28.01 14.40 1.50
N LYS A 105 -27.19 15.45 1.50
CA LYS A 105 -27.54 16.76 0.93
C LYS A 105 -26.42 17.22 -0.01
N ASN A 106 -26.78 17.87 -1.10
CA ASN A 106 -25.81 18.45 -2.02
C ASN A 106 -24.98 19.53 -1.32
N LEU A 107 -23.69 19.52 -1.58
CA LEU A 107 -22.73 20.50 -1.10
C LEU A 107 -22.21 21.36 -2.25
N SER A 108 -21.94 22.62 -1.95
CA SER A 108 -21.20 23.50 -2.87
C SER A 108 -19.73 23.13 -2.88
N TYR A 109 -19.16 23.05 -4.06
CA TYR A 109 -17.74 22.79 -4.26
C TYR A 109 -17.18 23.63 -5.41
N ARG A 110 -15.87 23.74 -5.47
CA ARG A 110 -15.13 24.28 -6.62
C ARG A 110 -13.83 23.50 -6.80
N LEU A 111 -13.38 23.45 -8.04
CA LEU A 111 -12.02 23.08 -8.40
C LEU A 111 -11.21 24.36 -8.57
N ASP A 112 -10.04 24.42 -7.93
CA ASP A 112 -9.08 25.49 -8.18
C ASP A 112 -8.42 25.31 -9.55
N THR A 113 -7.75 26.34 -10.07
CA THR A 113 -6.98 26.24 -11.30
C THR A 113 -5.96 25.12 -11.20
N ALA A 114 -5.86 24.31 -12.25
CA ALA A 114 -4.94 23.19 -12.27
C ALA A 114 -3.47 23.66 -12.30
N ASP A 115 -2.67 23.09 -11.41
CA ASP A 115 -1.22 23.08 -11.49
C ASP A 115 -0.76 21.88 -12.30
N LEU A 116 0.33 22.03 -13.05
CA LEU A 116 0.83 20.99 -13.94
C LEU A 116 1.27 19.71 -13.17
N ILE A 117 1.81 19.88 -11.96
CA ILE A 117 2.35 18.79 -11.13
C ILE A 117 1.34 18.38 -10.08
N LEU A 118 0.73 19.33 -9.36
CA LEU A 118 -0.13 19.05 -8.22
C LEU A 118 -1.58 18.76 -8.64
N GLY A 119 -1.99 19.10 -9.85
CA GLY A 119 -3.38 19.01 -10.28
C GLY A 119 -4.23 20.14 -9.65
N SER A 120 -5.48 19.86 -9.26
CA SER A 120 -6.42 20.84 -8.75
C SER A 120 -6.86 20.54 -7.34
N ALA A 121 -6.92 21.54 -6.47
CA ALA A 121 -7.59 21.40 -5.19
C ALA A 121 -9.11 21.34 -5.40
N LEU A 122 -9.76 20.29 -4.93
CA LEU A 122 -11.20 20.21 -4.80
C LEU A 122 -11.61 20.75 -3.42
N ARG A 123 -12.21 21.93 -3.40
CA ARG A 123 -12.66 22.60 -2.17
C ARG A 123 -14.15 22.43 -1.98
N ILE A 124 -14.54 21.78 -0.90
CA ILE A 124 -15.91 21.45 -0.55
C ILE A 124 -16.33 22.26 0.65
N LYS A 125 -17.37 23.11 0.50
CA LYS A 125 -17.92 23.87 1.62
C LYS A 125 -18.72 22.95 2.55
N LEU A 126 -18.39 22.99 3.84
CA LEU A 126 -19.05 22.22 4.87
C LEU A 126 -19.91 23.15 5.75
N PRO A 127 -21.24 23.00 5.75
CA PRO A 127 -22.13 23.87 6.55
C PRO A 127 -21.97 23.61 8.06
N SER A 128 -21.53 22.43 8.43
CA SER A 128 -21.31 21.96 9.80
C SER A 128 -20.27 20.84 9.82
N ALA A 129 -19.95 20.32 10.99
CA ALA A 129 -19.12 19.12 11.15
C ALA A 129 -19.87 17.87 10.64
N LEU A 130 -19.76 17.59 9.35
CA LEU A 130 -20.36 16.41 8.72
C LEU A 130 -19.47 15.18 8.96
N PRO A 131 -20.05 14.01 9.32
CA PRO A 131 -19.27 12.79 9.48
C PRO A 131 -18.80 12.18 8.15
N ARG A 132 -19.54 12.42 7.04
CA ARG A 132 -19.22 11.82 5.74
C ARG A 132 -19.48 12.77 4.58
N VAL A 133 -18.64 12.66 3.56
CA VAL A 133 -18.79 13.33 2.26
C VAL A 133 -18.69 12.30 1.16
N ARG A 134 -19.56 12.35 0.15
CA ARG A 134 -19.54 11.49 -1.03
C ARG A 134 -19.33 12.32 -2.28
N ILE A 135 -18.41 11.90 -3.12
CA ILE A 135 -18.08 12.52 -4.39
C ILE A 135 -18.43 11.54 -5.51
N ALA A 136 -19.30 11.92 -6.42
CA ALA A 136 -19.57 11.21 -7.67
C ALA A 136 -18.62 11.76 -8.73
N TYR A 137 -17.87 10.87 -9.41
CA TYR A 137 -16.83 11.27 -10.36
C TYR A 137 -16.53 10.20 -11.40
N SER A 138 -15.73 10.56 -12.38
CA SER A 138 -15.02 9.62 -13.26
C SER A 138 -13.61 10.13 -13.56
N THR A 139 -12.74 9.16 -13.89
CA THR A 139 -11.42 9.46 -14.44
C THR A 139 -11.53 9.82 -15.91
N VAL A 140 -10.42 10.33 -16.48
CA VAL A 140 -10.19 10.41 -17.93
C VAL A 140 -9.32 9.22 -18.38
N PRO A 141 -9.28 8.87 -19.68
CA PRO A 141 -8.44 7.79 -20.18
C PRO A 141 -6.94 7.97 -19.90
N GLU A 142 -6.50 9.24 -19.82
CA GLU A 142 -5.12 9.67 -19.62
C GLU A 142 -4.77 9.87 -18.13
N ALA A 143 -5.61 9.39 -17.20
CA ALA A 143 -5.36 9.49 -15.76
C ALA A 143 -3.97 8.96 -15.40
N SER A 144 -3.11 9.84 -14.88
CA SER A 144 -1.66 9.57 -14.75
C SER A 144 -1.31 8.41 -13.79
N GLY A 145 -2.21 8.05 -12.91
CA GLY A 145 -2.07 6.91 -11.99
C GLY A 145 -2.69 5.62 -12.51
N LEU A 146 -3.21 5.59 -13.75
CA LEU A 146 -3.81 4.39 -14.35
C LEU A 146 -3.13 4.05 -15.66
N GLN A 147 -2.81 2.79 -15.86
CA GLN A 147 -2.31 2.27 -17.11
C GLN A 147 -3.27 1.25 -17.70
N TRP A 148 -3.67 1.46 -18.94
CA TRP A 148 -4.60 0.63 -19.69
C TRP A 148 -3.86 -0.07 -20.83
N LEU A 149 -3.89 -1.41 -20.83
CA LEU A 149 -3.20 -2.24 -21.80
C LEU A 149 -4.22 -2.88 -22.75
N THR A 150 -3.90 -2.85 -24.02
CA THR A 150 -4.69 -3.57 -25.02
C THR A 150 -4.37 -5.07 -24.99
N PRO A 151 -5.24 -5.94 -25.56
CA PRO A 151 -4.99 -7.39 -25.60
C PRO A 151 -3.64 -7.79 -26.23
N GLU A 152 -3.09 -6.98 -27.13
CA GLU A 152 -1.81 -7.25 -27.77
C GLU A 152 -0.63 -7.10 -26.82
N MET A 153 -0.79 -6.30 -25.75
CA MET A 153 0.23 -6.00 -24.75
C MET A 153 0.25 -7.01 -23.58
N THR A 154 -0.63 -8.00 -23.59
CA THR A 154 -0.82 -8.97 -22.51
C THR A 154 -0.59 -10.39 -22.99
N ALA A 155 -0.19 -11.29 -22.10
CA ALA A 155 0.02 -12.69 -22.41
C ALA A 155 -1.29 -13.45 -22.62
N SER A 156 -2.34 -13.09 -21.87
CA SER A 156 -3.69 -13.68 -21.95
C SER A 156 -4.49 -13.23 -23.17
N LYS A 157 -4.02 -12.21 -23.89
CA LYS A 157 -4.79 -11.57 -24.98
C LYS A 157 -6.13 -11.00 -24.52
N GLN A 158 -6.22 -10.62 -23.27
CA GLN A 158 -7.34 -9.88 -22.67
C GLN A 158 -6.86 -8.48 -22.25
N PRO A 159 -7.73 -7.46 -22.23
CA PRO A 159 -7.35 -6.15 -21.74
C PRO A 159 -6.92 -6.21 -20.28
N PHE A 160 -5.98 -5.34 -19.88
CA PHE A 160 -5.48 -5.23 -18.53
C PHE A 160 -5.40 -3.78 -18.08
N MET A 161 -5.68 -3.52 -16.80
CA MET A 161 -5.50 -2.20 -16.20
C MET A 161 -4.82 -2.36 -14.85
N PHE A 162 -3.91 -1.46 -14.51
CA PHE A 162 -3.34 -1.35 -13.17
C PHE A 162 -3.09 0.11 -12.79
N SER A 163 -3.02 0.36 -11.49
CA SER A 163 -2.67 1.67 -10.97
C SER A 163 -1.22 1.74 -10.54
N GLN A 164 -0.65 2.95 -10.58
CA GLN A 164 0.60 3.33 -9.93
C GLN A 164 0.36 4.65 -9.19
N SER A 165 0.14 4.57 -7.88
CA SER A 165 -0.25 5.73 -7.07
C SER A 165 0.93 6.53 -6.52
N GLN A 166 2.11 5.92 -6.37
CA GLN A 166 3.33 6.58 -5.89
C GLN A 166 3.89 7.54 -6.98
N ALA A 167 4.32 8.77 -6.66
CA ALA A 167 4.27 9.37 -5.33
C ALA A 167 2.93 10.08 -5.05
N ILE A 168 2.36 10.82 -6.01
CA ILE A 168 1.17 11.68 -5.92
C ILE A 168 0.21 11.46 -7.09
N HIS A 169 0.04 10.20 -7.50
CA HIS A 169 -0.83 9.83 -8.62
C HIS A 169 -2.17 9.22 -8.17
N ALA A 170 -2.36 8.92 -6.87
CA ALA A 170 -3.65 8.47 -6.36
C ALA A 170 -4.76 9.49 -6.66
N ARG A 171 -4.46 10.78 -6.61
CA ARG A 171 -5.36 11.91 -6.93
C ARG A 171 -5.88 11.92 -8.37
N SER A 172 -5.26 11.16 -9.27
CA SER A 172 -5.72 11.08 -10.66
C SER A 172 -6.85 10.06 -10.86
N TRP A 173 -7.10 9.21 -9.86
CA TRP A 173 -8.16 8.23 -9.95
C TRP A 173 -9.08 8.16 -8.72
N VAL A 174 -8.72 8.82 -7.60
CA VAL A 174 -9.57 8.99 -6.42
C VAL A 174 -9.43 10.43 -5.90
N PRO A 175 -10.52 11.17 -5.66
CA PRO A 175 -10.46 12.45 -4.96
C PRO A 175 -10.24 12.20 -3.46
N LEU A 176 -9.05 12.54 -2.94
CA LEU A 176 -8.64 12.24 -1.57
C LEU A 176 -7.58 13.21 -1.05
N GLN A 177 -7.08 13.00 0.16
CA GLN A 177 -5.92 13.70 0.71
C GLN A 177 -4.67 12.90 0.34
N ASP A 178 -4.01 13.30 -0.77
CA ASP A 178 -2.92 12.55 -1.40
C ASP A 178 -1.56 12.96 -0.85
N THR A 179 -1.30 12.54 0.37
CA THR A 179 -0.06 12.77 1.11
C THR A 179 0.27 11.57 1.99
N PRO A 180 1.54 11.19 2.17
CA PRO A 180 1.92 10.09 3.04
C PRO A 180 1.57 10.35 4.52
N GLY A 181 1.39 11.62 4.92
CA GLY A 181 0.97 12.02 6.27
C GLY A 181 -0.48 11.69 6.62
N VAL A 182 -1.32 11.29 5.65
CA VAL A 182 -2.71 10.87 5.88
C VAL A 182 -2.86 9.38 5.62
N ARG A 183 -3.30 8.65 6.65
CA ARG A 183 -3.52 7.20 6.58
C ARG A 183 -4.97 6.89 6.89
N PHE A 184 -5.58 6.03 6.09
CA PHE A 184 -6.97 5.63 6.20
C PHE A 184 -7.15 4.12 5.97
N THR A 185 -8.22 3.55 6.51
CA THR A 185 -8.73 2.23 6.14
C THR A 185 -9.64 2.37 4.92
N TYR A 186 -9.91 1.29 4.19
CA TYR A 186 -10.87 1.40 3.11
C TYR A 186 -11.66 0.11 2.86
N ASP A 187 -12.87 0.30 2.30
CA ASP A 187 -13.66 -0.73 1.64
C ASP A 187 -13.90 -0.35 0.18
N ALA A 188 -13.96 -1.32 -0.70
CA ALA A 188 -14.21 -1.07 -2.11
C ALA A 188 -15.14 -2.10 -2.73
N ARG A 189 -15.95 -1.66 -3.69
CA ARG A 189 -16.66 -2.49 -4.65
C ARG A 189 -16.24 -2.08 -6.05
N ILE A 190 -15.66 -3.03 -6.77
CA ILE A 190 -15.19 -2.82 -8.14
C ILE A 190 -16.01 -3.71 -9.06
N ARG A 191 -16.61 -3.11 -10.08
CA ARG A 191 -17.31 -3.83 -11.15
C ARG A 191 -16.54 -3.70 -12.44
N THR A 192 -16.54 -4.78 -13.22
CA THR A 192 -15.88 -4.89 -14.53
C THR A 192 -16.57 -5.97 -15.36
N ASP A 193 -16.01 -6.31 -16.51
CA ASP A 193 -16.48 -7.46 -17.30
C ASP A 193 -16.33 -8.76 -16.52
N ALA A 194 -17.32 -9.65 -16.61
CA ALA A 194 -17.32 -10.94 -15.91
C ALA A 194 -16.19 -11.89 -16.34
N SER A 195 -15.53 -11.63 -17.47
CA SER A 195 -14.34 -12.36 -17.93
C SER A 195 -13.06 -11.96 -17.21
N LEU A 196 -13.05 -10.82 -16.51
CA LEU A 196 -11.87 -10.25 -15.84
C LEU A 196 -11.99 -10.35 -14.32
N MET A 197 -10.84 -10.40 -13.65
CA MET A 197 -10.70 -10.35 -12.20
C MET A 197 -10.26 -8.95 -11.80
N ALA A 198 -10.88 -8.38 -10.76
CA ALA A 198 -10.35 -7.19 -10.10
C ALA A 198 -9.59 -7.60 -8.83
N LEU A 199 -8.50 -6.90 -8.54
CA LEU A 199 -7.66 -7.03 -7.35
C LEU A 199 -7.36 -5.65 -6.78
N MET A 200 -7.14 -5.56 -5.46
CA MET A 200 -6.73 -4.32 -4.80
C MET A 200 -5.67 -4.60 -3.73
N SER A 201 -4.99 -3.54 -3.27
CA SER A 201 -4.13 -3.57 -2.07
C SER A 201 -4.96 -3.81 -0.80
N ALA A 202 -5.63 -4.95 -0.73
CA ALA A 202 -6.61 -5.33 0.29
C ALA A 202 -6.67 -6.85 0.45
N ASP A 203 -7.67 -7.32 1.15
CA ASP A 203 -7.98 -8.75 1.19
C ASP A 203 -8.55 -9.18 -0.17
N ASN A 204 -7.82 -10.05 -0.88
CA ASN A 204 -8.24 -10.63 -2.17
C ASN A 204 -8.58 -12.11 -1.93
N ASP A 205 -9.82 -12.51 -2.18
CA ASP A 205 -10.24 -13.90 -2.03
C ASP A 205 -9.74 -14.76 -3.21
N PRO A 206 -8.82 -15.71 -2.99
CA PRO A 206 -8.32 -16.60 -4.06
C PRO A 206 -9.40 -17.50 -4.68
N LYS A 207 -10.56 -17.61 -4.03
CA LYS A 207 -11.68 -18.43 -4.46
C LYS A 207 -12.84 -17.59 -4.99
N ALA A 208 -12.67 -16.27 -5.11
CA ALA A 208 -13.71 -15.39 -5.63
C ALA A 208 -14.21 -15.88 -6.99
N VAL A 209 -15.54 -15.91 -7.14
CA VAL A 209 -16.16 -16.21 -8.42
C VAL A 209 -15.88 -15.06 -9.37
N ARG A 210 -15.50 -15.39 -10.61
CA ARG A 210 -15.30 -14.40 -11.66
C ARG A 210 -16.66 -14.04 -12.26
N ASP A 211 -17.32 -13.04 -11.66
CA ASP A 211 -18.64 -12.55 -12.04
C ASP A 211 -18.69 -11.06 -12.40
N GLY A 212 -17.54 -10.39 -12.26
CA GLY A 212 -17.40 -8.96 -12.55
C GLY A 212 -17.83 -8.04 -11.40
N ASP A 213 -18.10 -8.55 -10.19
CA ASP A 213 -18.49 -7.76 -9.01
C ASP A 213 -17.65 -8.16 -7.79
N TYR A 214 -16.62 -7.41 -7.48
CA TYR A 214 -15.64 -7.73 -6.48
C TYR A 214 -15.70 -6.76 -5.30
N ARG A 215 -15.50 -7.29 -4.07
CA ARG A 215 -15.51 -6.52 -2.83
C ARG A 215 -14.21 -6.69 -2.09
N PHE A 216 -13.70 -5.58 -1.54
CA PHE A 216 -12.41 -5.52 -0.87
C PHE A 216 -12.55 -4.81 0.46
N SER A 217 -11.73 -5.22 1.43
CA SER A 217 -11.58 -4.54 2.72
C SER A 217 -10.11 -4.46 3.10
N MET A 218 -9.69 -3.27 3.53
CA MET A 218 -8.36 -2.99 4.06
C MET A 218 -8.49 -2.38 5.45
N PRO A 219 -8.46 -3.22 6.49
CA PRO A 219 -8.67 -2.78 7.87
C PRO A 219 -7.45 -2.09 8.48
N GLN A 220 -6.25 -2.28 7.91
CA GLN A 220 -5.06 -1.55 8.31
C GLN A 220 -5.04 -0.19 7.63
N LYS A 221 -4.61 0.85 8.36
CA LYS A 221 -4.48 2.19 7.79
C LYS A 221 -3.28 2.27 6.87
N ILE A 222 -3.50 2.71 5.64
CA ILE A 222 -2.47 2.94 4.63
C ILE A 222 -2.48 4.39 4.13
N PRO A 223 -1.35 4.96 3.69
CA PRO A 223 -1.34 6.20 2.94
C PRO A 223 -1.86 6.00 1.51
N SER A 224 -2.21 7.10 0.86
CA SER A 224 -2.80 7.10 -0.49
C SER A 224 -1.93 6.43 -1.56
N TYR A 225 -0.62 6.57 -1.49
CA TYR A 225 0.30 6.02 -2.49
C TYR A 225 0.33 4.49 -2.53
N LEU A 226 -0.14 3.84 -1.45
CA LEU A 226 -0.27 2.38 -1.34
C LEU A 226 -1.67 1.86 -1.74
N LEU A 227 -2.59 2.76 -2.11
CA LEU A 227 -3.88 2.37 -2.66
C LEU A 227 -3.70 1.90 -4.11
N ALA A 228 -3.95 0.63 -4.36
CA ALA A 228 -3.75 0.01 -5.66
C ALA A 228 -4.97 -0.77 -6.14
N ILE A 229 -5.15 -0.78 -7.46
CA ILE A 229 -6.16 -1.55 -8.17
C ILE A 229 -5.54 -2.17 -9.41
N ALA A 230 -5.96 -3.39 -9.75
CA ALA A 230 -5.69 -4.01 -11.04
C ALA A 230 -6.94 -4.75 -11.53
N VAL A 231 -7.13 -4.78 -12.85
CA VAL A 231 -8.19 -5.54 -13.52
C VAL A 231 -7.60 -6.25 -14.72
N GLY A 232 -7.76 -7.57 -14.79
CA GLY A 232 -7.20 -8.36 -15.88
C GLY A 232 -7.60 -9.83 -15.84
N ASP A 233 -7.15 -10.60 -16.82
CA ASP A 233 -7.30 -12.05 -16.79
C ASP A 233 -6.16 -12.66 -15.96
N VAL A 234 -6.38 -12.78 -14.66
CA VAL A 234 -5.40 -13.32 -13.72
C VAL A 234 -5.95 -14.50 -12.94
N VAL A 235 -5.08 -15.40 -12.55
CA VAL A 235 -5.36 -16.58 -11.70
C VAL A 235 -4.45 -16.57 -10.49
N PHE A 236 -4.88 -17.23 -9.42
CA PHE A 236 -4.11 -17.35 -8.20
C PHE A 236 -3.35 -18.67 -8.13
N LYS A 237 -2.07 -18.62 -7.70
CA LYS A 237 -1.26 -19.77 -7.34
C LYS A 237 -0.74 -19.62 -5.91
N PRO A 238 -1.04 -20.54 -4.99
CA PRO A 238 -0.55 -20.47 -3.61
C PRO A 238 0.95 -20.80 -3.55
N ILE A 239 1.68 -20.11 -2.68
CA ILE A 239 3.06 -20.42 -2.30
C ILE A 239 3.08 -21.00 -0.88
N SER A 240 2.37 -20.35 0.05
CA SER A 240 2.24 -20.79 1.44
C SER A 240 0.81 -20.57 1.95
N ALA A 241 0.59 -20.80 3.25
CA ALA A 241 -0.69 -20.49 3.88
C ALA A 241 -1.05 -18.99 3.83
N ARG A 242 -0.04 -18.11 3.78
CA ARG A 242 -0.22 -16.66 3.81
C ARG A 242 0.43 -15.90 2.65
N SER A 243 0.89 -16.61 1.63
CA SER A 243 1.44 -15.97 0.42
C SER A 243 1.06 -16.71 -0.84
N GLY A 244 1.01 -16.00 -1.95
CA GLY A 244 0.74 -16.53 -3.27
C GLY A 244 0.97 -15.51 -4.37
N VAL A 245 0.73 -15.95 -5.59
CA VAL A 245 0.92 -15.16 -6.81
C VAL A 245 -0.39 -15.06 -7.57
N TRP A 246 -0.74 -13.84 -7.93
CA TRP A 246 -1.72 -13.54 -8.96
C TRP A 246 -0.97 -13.22 -10.25
N ALA A 247 -1.33 -13.84 -11.34
CA ALA A 247 -0.68 -13.60 -12.65
C ALA A 247 -1.60 -14.01 -13.78
N GLU A 248 -1.28 -13.58 -14.99
CA GLU A 248 -1.90 -14.13 -16.19
C GLU A 248 -1.69 -15.65 -16.28
N PRO A 249 -2.66 -16.45 -16.79
CA PRO A 249 -2.63 -17.90 -16.69
C PRO A 249 -1.33 -18.56 -17.17
N SER A 250 -0.72 -18.05 -18.23
CA SER A 250 0.53 -18.59 -18.80
C SER A 250 1.79 -18.29 -17.96
N VAL A 251 1.72 -17.35 -17.03
CA VAL A 251 2.84 -16.87 -16.21
C VAL A 251 2.80 -17.42 -14.78
N ALA A 252 1.60 -17.72 -14.30
CA ALA A 252 1.33 -17.99 -12.89
C ALA A 252 2.14 -19.14 -12.27
N GLU A 253 2.35 -20.24 -13.01
CA GLU A 253 3.10 -21.41 -12.51
C GLU A 253 4.59 -21.10 -12.38
N ALA A 254 5.17 -20.46 -13.40
CA ALA A 254 6.57 -20.05 -13.40
C ALA A 254 6.84 -19.06 -12.24
N ALA A 255 5.96 -18.08 -12.06
CA ALA A 255 6.08 -17.11 -10.97
C ALA A 255 5.99 -17.77 -9.58
N ALA A 256 5.04 -18.68 -9.36
CA ALA A 256 4.91 -19.38 -8.08
C ALA A 256 6.15 -20.24 -7.77
N THR A 257 6.78 -20.83 -8.79
CA THR A 257 8.01 -21.61 -8.66
C THR A 257 9.20 -20.72 -8.36
N GLU A 258 9.34 -19.60 -9.07
CA GLU A 258 10.42 -18.63 -8.88
C GLU A 258 10.41 -18.05 -7.46
N PHE A 259 9.22 -17.70 -6.96
CA PHE A 259 9.05 -17.04 -5.66
C PHE A 259 8.74 -18.00 -4.49
N ALA A 260 9.03 -19.28 -4.66
CA ALA A 260 8.73 -20.32 -3.66
C ALA A 260 9.38 -20.08 -2.28
N ASP A 261 10.42 -19.25 -2.19
CA ASP A 261 11.09 -18.92 -0.92
C ASP A 261 10.45 -17.75 -0.15
N THR A 262 9.37 -17.14 -0.67
CA THR A 262 8.69 -15.99 -0.05
C THR A 262 8.33 -16.24 1.42
N GLU A 263 7.81 -17.42 1.79
CA GLU A 263 7.48 -17.72 3.18
C GLU A 263 8.73 -17.74 4.09
N LYS A 264 9.87 -18.21 3.59
CA LYS A 264 11.12 -18.18 4.34
C LYS A 264 11.60 -16.73 4.53
N MET A 265 11.44 -15.87 3.52
CA MET A 265 11.74 -14.44 3.63
C MET A 265 10.89 -13.78 4.70
N ILE A 266 9.57 -14.06 4.73
CA ILE A 266 8.67 -13.54 5.77
C ILE A 266 9.15 -13.99 7.16
N GLN A 267 9.46 -15.27 7.36
CA GLN A 267 9.93 -15.80 8.65
C GLN A 267 11.26 -15.18 9.11
N VAL A 268 12.16 -14.91 8.18
CA VAL A 268 13.43 -14.21 8.49
C VAL A 268 13.15 -12.77 8.90
N ALA A 269 12.34 -12.07 8.13
CA ALA A 269 11.98 -10.68 8.44
C ALA A 269 11.24 -10.56 9.77
N GLU A 270 10.30 -11.47 10.08
CA GLU A 270 9.62 -11.53 11.37
C GLU A 270 10.57 -11.75 12.54
N LYS A 271 11.58 -12.60 12.37
CA LYS A 271 12.59 -12.85 13.39
C LYS A 271 13.48 -11.62 13.65
N LEU A 272 13.75 -10.81 12.64
CA LEU A 272 14.63 -9.64 12.73
C LEU A 272 13.88 -8.38 13.19
N TYR A 273 12.62 -8.19 12.75
CA TYR A 273 11.91 -6.91 12.83
C TYR A 273 10.52 -7.02 13.46
N GLY A 274 10.12 -8.21 13.90
CA GLY A 274 8.82 -8.46 14.53
C GLY A 274 7.75 -8.95 13.55
N PRO A 275 6.55 -9.28 14.06
CA PRO A 275 5.54 -10.01 13.30
C PRO A 275 5.03 -9.23 12.09
N TYR A 276 4.74 -9.95 11.00
CA TYR A 276 4.09 -9.41 9.81
C TYR A 276 2.65 -8.97 10.13
N GLN A 277 2.33 -7.69 9.91
CA GLN A 277 1.08 -7.06 10.40
C GLN A 277 -0.06 -7.08 9.36
N TRP A 278 0.21 -7.51 8.11
CA TRP A 278 -0.70 -7.31 6.98
C TRP A 278 -1.59 -8.52 6.65
N GLY A 279 -1.45 -9.64 7.40
CA GLY A 279 -2.19 -10.88 7.16
C GLY A 279 -1.60 -11.71 6.04
N ARG A 280 -1.96 -11.47 4.78
CA ARG A 280 -1.37 -12.13 3.60
C ARG A 280 -0.35 -11.24 2.91
N TYR A 281 0.67 -11.87 2.33
CA TYR A 281 1.61 -11.26 1.39
C TYR A 281 1.43 -11.93 0.03
N ASP A 282 0.60 -11.37 -0.81
CA ASP A 282 0.43 -11.83 -2.19
C ASP A 282 1.15 -10.88 -3.15
N MET A 283 1.52 -11.41 -4.30
CA MET A 283 2.21 -10.69 -5.38
C MET A 283 1.34 -10.72 -6.63
N LEU A 284 1.24 -9.60 -7.33
CA LEU A 284 0.65 -9.54 -8.67
C LEU A 284 1.76 -9.36 -9.70
N ILE A 285 1.92 -10.33 -10.57
CA ILE A 285 2.82 -10.21 -11.72
C ILE A 285 2.10 -9.39 -12.78
N LEU A 286 2.61 -8.22 -13.02
CA LEU A 286 2.08 -7.32 -14.05
C LEU A 286 2.58 -7.70 -15.45
N PRO A 287 1.87 -7.28 -16.51
CA PRO A 287 2.40 -7.38 -17.87
C PRO A 287 3.72 -6.63 -18.04
N ALA A 288 4.49 -6.98 -19.07
CA ALA A 288 5.85 -6.49 -19.30
C ALA A 288 5.97 -4.97 -19.51
N SER A 289 4.86 -4.26 -19.65
CA SER A 289 4.83 -2.79 -19.72
C SER A 289 4.98 -2.09 -18.36
N PHE A 290 4.98 -2.82 -17.24
CA PHE A 290 5.22 -2.24 -15.93
C PHE A 290 6.66 -1.73 -15.83
N PRO A 291 6.87 -0.41 -15.61
CA PRO A 291 8.17 0.20 -15.79
C PRO A 291 9.11 0.09 -14.57
N PHE A 292 8.63 -0.43 -13.46
CA PHE A 292 9.37 -0.56 -12.21
C PHE A 292 9.73 -2.02 -11.93
N GLY A 293 10.63 -2.25 -10.98
CA GLY A 293 10.91 -3.58 -10.45
C GLY A 293 9.73 -4.15 -9.68
N GLY A 294 9.31 -3.40 -8.66
CA GLY A 294 8.17 -3.71 -7.83
C GLY A 294 7.43 -2.46 -7.37
N MET A 295 6.38 -2.69 -6.59
CA MET A 295 5.64 -1.69 -5.84
C MET A 295 5.03 -2.35 -4.60
N GLU A 296 5.31 -1.78 -3.46
CA GLU A 296 5.08 -2.31 -2.12
C GLU A 296 3.62 -2.27 -1.64
N ASN A 297 2.64 -2.29 -2.52
CA ASN A 297 1.23 -2.23 -2.11
C ASN A 297 0.91 -3.33 -1.09
N PRO A 298 0.43 -2.99 0.13
CA PRO A 298 0.18 -3.98 1.17
C PRO A 298 -0.81 -5.06 0.71
N ARG A 299 -0.52 -6.32 1.03
CA ARG A 299 -1.28 -7.51 0.65
C ARG A 299 -1.27 -7.85 -0.85
N LEU A 300 -0.72 -6.98 -1.70
CA LEU A 300 -0.65 -7.20 -3.15
C LEU A 300 0.51 -6.40 -3.75
N SER A 301 1.75 -6.81 -3.47
CA SER A 301 2.93 -6.21 -4.12
C SER A 301 2.84 -6.41 -5.63
N PHE A 302 3.05 -5.34 -6.40
CA PHE A 302 3.15 -5.44 -7.87
C PHE A 302 4.58 -5.80 -8.23
N ILE A 303 4.76 -6.75 -9.14
CA ILE A 303 6.07 -7.28 -9.51
C ILE A 303 6.21 -7.32 -11.01
N THR A 304 7.38 -6.90 -11.53
CA THR A 304 7.74 -7.04 -12.93
C THR A 304 7.88 -8.51 -13.33
N PRO A 305 7.43 -8.94 -14.52
CA PRO A 305 7.67 -10.31 -14.98
C PRO A 305 9.13 -10.59 -15.32
N THR A 306 9.99 -9.58 -15.44
CA THR A 306 11.39 -9.71 -15.82
C THR A 306 12.25 -10.43 -14.78
N VAL A 307 11.76 -10.58 -13.55
CA VAL A 307 12.43 -11.30 -12.47
C VAL A 307 12.11 -12.81 -12.44
N ILE A 308 11.26 -13.28 -13.36
CA ILE A 308 10.95 -14.70 -13.52
C ILE A 308 11.97 -15.28 -14.50
N VAL A 309 13.13 -15.64 -14.01
CA VAL A 309 14.26 -16.11 -14.83
C VAL A 309 14.50 -17.62 -14.73
N GLY A 310 13.85 -18.30 -13.77
CA GLY A 310 13.87 -19.77 -13.63
C GLY A 310 14.97 -20.32 -12.75
N ASP A 311 15.82 -19.47 -12.15
CA ASP A 311 16.91 -19.87 -11.27
C ASP A 311 16.96 -19.13 -9.93
N LYS A 312 15.96 -18.30 -9.66
CA LYS A 312 15.79 -17.49 -8.44
C LYS A 312 16.90 -16.44 -8.21
N SER A 313 17.71 -16.14 -9.20
CA SER A 313 18.85 -15.20 -9.07
C SER A 313 18.42 -13.75 -8.86
N LEU A 314 17.16 -13.40 -9.16
CA LEU A 314 16.61 -12.05 -9.03
C LEU A 314 15.56 -11.92 -7.91
N THR A 315 15.49 -12.87 -6.98
CA THR A 315 14.48 -12.88 -5.91
C THR A 315 14.77 -11.89 -4.78
N SER A 316 15.93 -11.22 -4.78
CA SER A 316 16.20 -10.09 -3.88
C SER A 316 15.16 -8.98 -4.03
N LEU A 317 14.59 -8.75 -5.23
CA LEU A 317 13.46 -7.84 -5.41
C LEU A 317 12.27 -8.24 -4.53
N ILE A 318 11.95 -9.52 -4.41
CA ILE A 318 10.86 -9.96 -3.53
C ILE A 318 11.18 -9.70 -2.06
N ALA A 319 12.45 -9.83 -1.65
CA ALA A 319 12.88 -9.45 -0.31
C ALA A 319 12.76 -7.94 -0.08
N HIS A 320 13.03 -7.11 -1.09
CA HIS A 320 12.85 -5.67 -1.07
C HIS A 320 11.37 -5.29 -0.87
N GLU A 321 10.48 -5.74 -1.75
CA GLU A 321 9.05 -5.43 -1.66
C GLU A 321 8.41 -5.98 -0.37
N LEU A 322 8.88 -7.11 0.13
CA LEU A 322 8.48 -7.64 1.43
C LEU A 322 8.98 -6.76 2.58
N ALA A 323 10.22 -6.26 2.52
CA ALA A 323 10.82 -5.43 3.56
C ALA A 323 10.04 -4.12 3.77
N HIS A 324 9.42 -3.59 2.72
CA HIS A 324 8.50 -2.48 2.82
C HIS A 324 7.33 -2.72 3.78
N SER A 325 6.98 -3.96 4.07
CA SER A 325 5.93 -4.26 5.05
C SER A 325 6.23 -3.70 6.45
N TRP A 326 7.49 -3.46 6.77
CA TRP A 326 7.94 -2.79 8.01
C TRP A 326 8.36 -1.33 7.74
N SER A 327 9.22 -1.11 6.74
CA SER A 327 9.70 0.23 6.35
C SER A 327 8.93 0.74 5.13
N GLY A 328 8.23 1.84 5.25
CA GLY A 328 7.33 2.37 4.22
C GLY A 328 5.85 2.13 4.54
N ASN A 329 5.43 0.89 4.72
CA ASN A 329 4.02 0.57 4.92
C ASN A 329 3.58 0.69 6.40
N LEU A 330 4.29 0.05 7.33
CA LEU A 330 3.97 0.14 8.75
C LEU A 330 4.45 1.46 9.33
N VAL A 331 5.71 1.82 9.06
CA VAL A 331 6.32 3.10 9.42
C VAL A 331 6.55 3.87 8.13
N THR A 332 5.78 4.93 7.90
CA THR A 332 5.79 5.72 6.68
C THR A 332 6.44 7.08 6.93
N ASN A 333 7.27 7.57 6.01
CA ASN A 333 7.75 8.93 6.00
C ASN A 333 6.58 9.94 5.96
N SER A 334 6.67 11.05 6.68
CA SER A 334 5.57 12.02 6.77
C SER A 334 5.45 12.92 5.53
N SER A 335 6.51 13.04 4.75
CA SER A 335 6.54 13.81 3.51
C SER A 335 7.47 13.15 2.48
N TRP A 336 7.28 13.47 1.19
CA TRP A 336 8.11 12.94 0.10
C TRP A 336 9.57 13.41 0.14
N LYS A 337 9.88 14.44 0.89
CA LYS A 337 11.27 14.89 1.13
C LYS A 337 12.11 13.84 1.86
N ASP A 338 11.45 12.98 2.62
CA ASP A 338 12.06 12.00 3.49
C ASP A 338 11.91 10.56 2.96
N ILE A 339 11.69 10.39 1.64
CA ILE A 339 11.54 9.07 0.99
C ILE A 339 12.74 8.14 1.25
N TRP A 340 13.92 8.69 1.50
CA TRP A 340 15.11 7.92 1.87
C TRP A 340 14.93 7.13 3.17
N LEU A 341 14.05 7.58 4.09
CA LEU A 341 13.70 6.82 5.30
C LEU A 341 12.90 5.57 4.97
N ASN A 342 12.11 5.62 3.90
CA ASN A 342 11.41 4.46 3.38
C ASN A 342 12.41 3.53 2.65
N GLU A 343 12.98 3.96 1.54
CA GLU A 343 13.80 3.15 0.63
C GLU A 343 15.13 2.70 1.25
N GLY A 344 15.81 3.57 1.99
CA GLY A 344 17.10 3.26 2.56
C GLY A 344 17.02 2.19 3.67
N PHE A 345 16.01 2.25 4.54
CA PHE A 345 15.79 1.19 5.52
C PHE A 345 15.30 -0.10 4.85
N THR A 346 14.47 0.00 3.83
CA THR A 346 13.99 -1.16 3.06
C THR A 346 15.14 -1.89 2.39
N SER A 347 16.05 -1.19 1.72
CA SER A 347 17.24 -1.78 1.12
C SER A 347 18.16 -2.45 2.16
N TYR A 348 18.28 -1.87 3.36
CA TYR A 348 19.00 -2.51 4.45
C TYR A 348 18.31 -3.79 4.91
N VAL A 349 16.99 -3.79 5.07
CA VAL A 349 16.23 -4.98 5.49
C VAL A 349 16.28 -6.08 4.42
N GLU A 350 16.16 -5.72 3.14
CA GLU A 350 16.37 -6.61 2.00
C GLU A 350 17.71 -7.36 2.12
N ASN A 351 18.81 -6.61 2.26
CA ASN A 351 20.14 -7.18 2.42
C ASN A 351 20.23 -8.15 3.61
N ARG A 352 19.57 -7.84 4.73
CA ARG A 352 19.54 -8.72 5.90
C ARG A 352 18.76 -10.01 5.65
N ILE A 353 17.67 -9.94 4.86
CA ILE A 353 16.90 -11.12 4.45
C ILE A 353 17.74 -11.99 3.52
N VAL A 354 18.36 -11.41 2.51
CA VAL A 354 19.24 -12.10 1.55
C VAL A 354 20.40 -12.78 2.28
N GLU A 355 21.10 -12.08 3.17
CA GLU A 355 22.19 -12.64 3.97
C GLU A 355 21.77 -13.86 4.79
N GLN A 356 20.62 -13.81 5.43
CA GLN A 356 20.12 -14.90 6.28
C GLN A 356 19.67 -16.14 5.47
N LEU A 357 19.17 -15.94 4.25
CA LEU A 357 18.66 -17.05 3.43
C LEU A 357 19.69 -17.60 2.47
N TYR A 358 20.49 -16.76 1.86
CA TYR A 358 21.37 -17.14 0.74
C TYR A 358 22.86 -16.98 1.07
N GLY A 359 23.18 -16.46 2.25
CA GLY A 359 24.53 -16.30 2.73
C GLY A 359 25.14 -14.92 2.47
N ARG A 360 26.20 -14.65 3.23
CA ARG A 360 26.86 -13.34 3.24
C ARG A 360 27.52 -13.01 1.90
N GLU A 361 28.05 -13.98 1.20
CA GLU A 361 28.75 -13.76 -0.09
C GLU A 361 27.81 -13.15 -1.14
N LEU A 362 26.57 -13.64 -1.23
CA LEU A 362 25.58 -13.08 -2.15
C LEU A 362 25.18 -11.65 -1.72
N ALA A 363 24.90 -11.43 -0.45
CA ALA A 363 24.56 -10.11 0.05
C ALA A 363 25.70 -9.09 -0.16
N ASP A 364 26.97 -9.48 0.07
CA ASP A 364 28.13 -8.63 -0.16
C ASP A 364 28.30 -8.31 -1.67
N MET A 365 28.03 -9.26 -2.56
CA MET A 365 28.06 -9.04 -4.01
C MET A 365 27.00 -8.00 -4.44
N GLU A 366 25.76 -8.13 -3.97
CA GLU A 366 24.67 -7.17 -4.26
C GLU A 366 25.00 -5.78 -3.71
N ASN A 367 25.60 -5.69 -2.52
CA ASN A 367 26.07 -4.43 -1.94
C ASN A 367 27.13 -3.74 -2.80
N VAL A 368 28.05 -4.49 -3.41
CA VAL A 368 29.09 -3.92 -4.32
C VAL A 368 28.43 -3.33 -5.56
N ILE A 369 27.41 -4.00 -6.12
CA ILE A 369 26.64 -3.48 -7.26
C ILE A 369 25.92 -2.20 -6.88
N SER A 370 25.26 -2.19 -5.72
CA SER A 370 24.52 -1.01 -5.19
C SER A 370 25.46 0.17 -4.93
N GLN A 371 26.67 -0.06 -4.41
CA GLN A 371 27.69 0.99 -4.23
C GLN A 371 28.12 1.63 -5.55
N ALA A 372 28.25 0.82 -6.62
CA ALA A 372 28.58 1.35 -7.94
C ALA A 372 27.45 2.27 -8.47
N SER A 373 26.20 1.86 -8.28
CA SER A 373 25.03 2.68 -8.66
C SER A 373 24.95 3.98 -7.85
N LEU A 374 25.23 3.93 -6.55
CA LEU A 374 25.29 5.12 -5.71
C LEU A 374 26.40 6.08 -6.16
N ALA A 375 27.61 5.55 -6.45
CA ALA A 375 28.72 6.35 -6.93
C ALA A 375 28.41 7.04 -8.28
N GLU A 376 27.61 6.42 -9.14
CA GLU A 376 27.13 7.04 -10.38
C GLU A 376 26.09 8.13 -10.11
N ALA A 377 25.13 7.89 -9.20
CA ALA A 377 24.07 8.84 -8.87
C ALA A 377 24.60 10.12 -8.15
N LEU A 378 25.80 10.06 -7.56
CA LEU A 378 26.42 11.20 -6.85
C LEU A 378 27.30 12.07 -7.79
N LYS A 379 27.48 11.72 -9.06
CA LYS A 379 28.18 12.54 -10.06
C LYS A 379 27.35 13.68 -10.59
#